data_85403855bbdee3f4c2a00a840eb2fc7b
#
_entry.id   85403855bbdee3f4c2a00a840eb2fc7b
#
_cell.length_a   1.000
_cell.length_b   1.000
_cell.length_c   1.000
_cell.angle_alpha   90.00
_cell.angle_beta   90.00
_cell.angle_gamma   90.00
#
_symmetry.space_group_name_H-M   'P 1'
#
loop_
_entity.id
_entity.type
_entity.pdbx_description
1 polymer ?
#
loop_
_entity_poly.entity_id
_entity_poly.type
_entity_poly.pdbx_seq_one_letter_code
_entity_poly.pdbx_strand_id
1 'polypeptide(L)'
;MKCSPITPSLGAEVSDVDLQTPISPSTASQLRQALNKHHVLVFRSQHLDREAHKAVARCFGELHTHPSRRHLAQDQDPEFFLIDIKPDARHSNGETWHADITCEEVPPRASLLYLTCLLYTSPSPRDRQKSRMPSSA
;
A
#
# COMPACT_ATOMS: atom_id res chain seq x y z
N MET A 1 8.20 -16.94 7.96
CA MET A 1 7.96 -15.99 6.87
C MET A 1 8.66 -16.49 5.61
N LYS A 2 7.95 -16.57 4.51
CA LYS A 2 8.47 -16.93 3.19
C LYS A 2 8.27 -15.74 2.24
N CYS A 3 9.24 -15.51 1.37
CA CYS A 3 9.19 -14.42 0.41
C CYS A 3 9.42 -14.97 -0.99
N SER A 4 8.44 -14.82 -1.87
CA SER A 4 8.44 -15.39 -3.24
C SER A 4 8.37 -14.24 -4.25
N PRO A 5 9.37 -14.05 -5.13
CA PRO A 5 9.33 -13.00 -6.15
C PRO A 5 8.09 -13.14 -7.05
N ILE A 6 7.42 -12.01 -7.34
CA ILE A 6 6.29 -11.95 -8.29
C ILE A 6 6.80 -11.77 -9.71
N THR A 7 7.84 -10.96 -9.86
CA THR A 7 8.54 -10.77 -11.13
C THR A 7 10.05 -10.90 -10.92
N PRO A 8 10.85 -11.07 -11.98
CA PRO A 8 12.31 -11.15 -11.84
C PRO A 8 12.95 -9.89 -11.22
N SER A 9 12.36 -8.71 -11.45
CA SER A 9 12.98 -7.43 -11.09
C SER A 9 12.29 -6.71 -9.94
N LEU A 10 10.99 -6.95 -9.71
CA LEU A 10 10.19 -6.13 -8.80
C LEU A 10 9.07 -6.95 -8.15
N GLY A 11 8.89 -6.74 -6.86
CA GLY A 11 7.79 -7.28 -6.10
C GLY A 11 8.01 -8.69 -5.58
N ALA A 12 7.57 -8.92 -4.35
CA ALA A 12 7.53 -10.25 -3.77
C ALA A 12 6.24 -10.44 -2.94
N GLU A 13 5.68 -11.63 -3.00
CA GLU A 13 4.61 -12.05 -2.11
C GLU A 13 5.21 -12.62 -0.82
N VAL A 14 4.70 -12.14 0.30
CA VAL A 14 5.12 -12.57 1.64
C VAL A 14 4.02 -13.44 2.24
N SER A 15 4.36 -14.68 2.58
CA SER A 15 3.49 -15.65 3.23
C SER A 15 4.04 -16.09 4.58
N ASP A 16 3.24 -16.88 5.31
CA ASP A 16 3.57 -17.39 6.64
C ASP A 16 3.87 -16.25 7.64
N VAL A 17 3.08 -15.18 7.54
CA VAL A 17 3.05 -14.07 8.49
C VAL A 17 1.61 -13.60 8.67
N ASP A 18 1.21 -13.41 9.91
CA ASP A 18 -0.06 -12.80 10.28
C ASP A 18 0.23 -11.39 10.81
N LEU A 19 -0.24 -10.40 10.08
CA LEU A 19 -0.01 -8.99 10.39
C LEU A 19 -0.98 -8.43 11.45
N GLN A 20 -1.99 -9.22 11.88
CA GLN A 20 -2.85 -8.87 13.01
C GLN A 20 -2.15 -9.08 14.35
N THR A 21 -1.17 -9.97 14.40
CA THR A 21 -0.43 -10.27 15.61
C THR A 21 0.80 -9.37 15.74
N PRO A 22 1.28 -9.12 16.97
CA PRO A 22 2.50 -8.35 17.18
C PRO A 22 3.69 -8.94 16.41
N ILE A 23 4.30 -8.12 15.55
CA ILE A 23 5.44 -8.54 14.73
C ILE A 23 6.71 -8.57 15.57
N SER A 24 7.39 -9.71 15.61
CA SER A 24 8.65 -9.83 16.33
C SER A 24 9.75 -8.94 15.72
N PRO A 25 10.75 -8.48 16.49
CA PRO A 25 11.86 -7.72 15.96
C PRO A 25 12.62 -8.43 14.83
N SER A 26 12.72 -9.76 14.89
CA SER A 26 13.35 -10.58 13.85
C SER A 26 12.53 -10.56 12.56
N THR A 27 11.21 -10.72 12.65
CA THR A 27 10.30 -10.63 11.50
C THR A 27 10.31 -9.22 10.88
N ALA A 28 10.28 -8.18 11.71
CA ALA A 28 10.39 -6.80 11.24
C ALA A 28 11.69 -6.54 10.48
N SER A 29 12.82 -7.10 10.97
CA SER A 29 14.11 -7.03 10.27
C SER A 29 14.06 -7.73 8.91
N GLN A 30 13.48 -8.92 8.83
CA GLN A 30 13.31 -9.66 7.58
C GLN A 30 12.41 -8.91 6.58
N LEU A 31 11.32 -8.29 7.06
CA LEU A 31 10.44 -7.47 6.22
C LEU A 31 11.18 -6.27 5.62
N ARG A 32 11.99 -5.56 6.43
CA ARG A 32 12.82 -4.45 5.92
C ARG A 32 13.83 -4.90 4.87
N GLN A 33 14.49 -6.04 5.08
CA GLN A 33 15.42 -6.61 4.11
C GLN A 33 14.71 -7.02 2.83
N ALA A 34 13.54 -7.65 2.94
CA ALA A 34 12.71 -8.03 1.80
C ALA A 34 12.25 -6.80 1.00
N LEU A 35 11.80 -5.72 1.69
CA LEU A 35 11.43 -4.48 1.02
C LEU A 35 12.61 -3.84 0.28
N ASN A 36 13.78 -3.79 0.89
CA ASN A 36 14.97 -3.25 0.24
C ASN A 36 15.40 -4.06 -1.00
N LYS A 37 15.17 -5.37 -0.97
CA LYS A 37 15.52 -6.27 -2.08
C LYS A 37 14.50 -6.26 -3.21
N HIS A 38 13.21 -6.24 -2.88
CA HIS A 38 12.12 -6.44 -3.85
C HIS A 38 11.32 -5.17 -4.14
N HIS A 39 11.52 -4.09 -3.37
CA HIS A 39 10.89 -2.76 -3.48
C HIS A 39 9.37 -2.74 -3.25
N VAL A 40 8.66 -3.83 -3.53
CA VAL A 40 7.24 -3.99 -3.26
C VAL A 40 7.01 -5.32 -2.54
N LEU A 41 6.24 -5.30 -1.46
CA LEU A 41 5.80 -6.50 -0.75
C LEU A 41 4.28 -6.62 -0.82
N VAL A 42 3.78 -7.80 -1.14
CA VAL A 42 2.36 -8.10 -1.21
C VAL A 42 2.02 -9.13 -0.15
N PHE A 43 1.03 -8.80 0.67
CA PHE A 43 0.51 -9.67 1.72
C PHE A 43 -0.95 -10.01 1.38
N ARG A 44 -1.25 -11.27 1.13
CA ARG A 44 -2.60 -11.73 0.80
C ARG A 44 -3.37 -12.10 2.06
N SER A 45 -4.71 -11.99 1.97
CA SER A 45 -5.64 -12.51 2.98
C SER A 45 -5.36 -12.00 4.41
N GLN A 46 -4.97 -10.73 4.53
CA GLN A 46 -4.80 -10.06 5.81
C GLN A 46 -6.08 -9.32 6.21
N HIS A 47 -6.39 -9.30 7.50
CA HIS A 47 -7.49 -8.51 8.06
C HIS A 47 -6.91 -7.55 9.09
N LEU A 48 -6.77 -6.28 8.74
CA LEU A 48 -6.14 -5.29 9.59
C LEU A 48 -7.17 -4.27 10.08
N ASP A 49 -7.22 -4.05 11.39
CA ASP A 49 -7.77 -2.83 11.93
C ASP A 49 -6.75 -1.68 11.82
N ARG A 50 -7.12 -0.48 12.23
CA ARG A 50 -6.25 0.69 12.13
C ARG A 50 -4.97 0.54 12.95
N GLU A 51 -5.07 -0.01 14.15
CA GLU A 51 -3.92 -0.16 15.04
C GLU A 51 -2.95 -1.21 14.53
N ALA A 52 -3.45 -2.35 14.06
CA ALA A 52 -2.62 -3.37 13.40
C ALA A 52 -1.94 -2.80 12.16
N HIS A 53 -2.67 -2.03 11.32
CA HIS A 53 -2.10 -1.38 10.14
C HIS A 53 -0.95 -0.43 10.52
N LYS A 54 -1.15 0.43 11.53
CA LYS A 54 -0.10 1.34 12.04
C LYS A 54 1.06 0.57 12.68
N ALA A 55 0.78 -0.52 13.39
CA ALA A 55 1.83 -1.36 14.00
C ALA A 55 2.73 -2.00 12.95
N VAL A 56 2.15 -2.50 11.84
CA VAL A 56 2.91 -3.00 10.69
C VAL A 56 3.74 -1.88 10.06
N ALA A 57 3.16 -0.71 9.85
CA ALA A 57 3.87 0.43 9.27
C ALA A 57 5.09 0.86 10.12
N ARG A 58 4.96 0.84 11.45
CA ARG A 58 6.07 1.11 12.39
C ARG A 58 7.24 0.13 12.26
N CYS A 59 7.02 -1.06 11.71
CA CYS A 59 8.12 -1.98 11.41
C CYS A 59 9.10 -1.42 10.37
N PHE A 60 8.68 -0.46 9.55
CA PHE A 60 9.49 0.14 8.48
C PHE A 60 10.06 1.51 8.85
N GLY A 61 9.52 2.18 9.86
CA GLY A 61 9.96 3.49 10.32
C GLY A 61 8.89 4.21 11.15
N GLU A 62 9.14 5.46 11.46
CA GLU A 62 8.15 6.32 12.10
C GLU A 62 6.98 6.62 11.16
N LEU A 63 5.78 6.76 11.74
CA LEU A 63 4.60 7.09 10.95
C LEU A 63 4.69 8.54 10.48
N HIS A 64 4.42 8.74 9.20
CA HIS A 64 4.41 10.04 8.57
C HIS A 64 2.99 10.59 8.49
N THR A 65 2.80 11.85 8.85
CA THR A 65 1.53 12.57 8.63
C THR A 65 1.56 13.23 7.27
N HIS A 66 0.64 12.80 6.39
CA HIS A 66 0.51 13.39 5.06
C HIS A 66 0.29 14.91 5.14
N PRO A 67 0.92 15.75 4.29
CA PRO A 67 0.80 17.21 4.36
C PRO A 67 -0.64 17.72 4.42
N SER A 68 -1.56 17.11 3.67
CA SER A 68 -2.99 17.49 3.68
C SER A 68 -3.72 17.17 5.00
N ARG A 69 -3.11 16.41 5.90
CA ARG A 69 -3.70 16.00 7.18
C ARG A 69 -3.02 16.65 8.40
N ARG A 70 -2.01 17.47 8.20
CA ARG A 70 -1.28 18.14 9.30
C ARG A 70 -2.14 19.08 10.14
N HIS A 71 -3.29 19.49 9.63
CA HIS A 71 -4.25 20.31 10.36
C HIS A 71 -5.12 19.51 11.35
N LEU A 72 -5.08 18.18 11.29
CA LEU A 72 -5.86 17.32 12.18
C LEU A 72 -5.19 17.17 13.54
N ALA A 73 -6.01 17.11 14.59
CA ALA A 73 -5.54 16.77 15.91
C ALA A 73 -5.11 15.28 15.99
N GLN A 74 -4.30 14.94 16.98
CA GLN A 74 -3.73 13.59 17.11
C GLN A 74 -4.80 12.50 17.33
N ASP A 75 -5.90 12.84 18.00
CA ASP A 75 -7.06 11.96 18.20
C ASP A 75 -7.87 11.68 16.90
N GLN A 76 -7.61 12.46 15.84
CA GLN A 76 -8.20 12.27 14.51
C GLN A 76 -7.37 11.37 13.60
N ASP A 77 -6.34 10.71 14.13
CA ASP A 77 -5.50 9.74 13.41
C ASP A 77 -4.83 10.34 12.15
N PRO A 78 -4.05 11.42 12.28
CA PRO A 78 -3.53 12.16 11.12
C PRO A 78 -2.60 11.35 10.23
N GLU A 79 -1.95 10.32 10.75
CA GLU A 79 -1.07 9.41 10.04
C GLU A 79 -1.82 8.32 9.24
N PHE A 80 -3.13 8.15 9.48
CA PHE A 80 -3.96 7.17 8.77
C PHE A 80 -4.76 7.86 7.67
N PHE A 81 -4.46 7.55 6.40
CA PHE A 81 -5.15 8.15 5.25
C PHE A 81 -6.19 7.18 4.70
N LEU A 82 -7.49 7.47 4.94
CA LEU A 82 -8.58 6.71 4.35
C LEU A 82 -8.90 7.25 2.95
N ILE A 83 -8.87 6.37 1.95
CA ILE A 83 -9.29 6.68 0.58
C ILE A 83 -10.60 5.94 0.33
N ASP A 84 -11.70 6.68 0.29
CA ASP A 84 -13.02 6.17 -0.04
C ASP A 84 -13.41 6.63 -1.44
N ILE A 85 -13.44 5.69 -2.38
CA ILE A 85 -13.77 5.96 -3.78
C ILE A 85 -15.19 5.48 -4.03
N LYS A 86 -16.10 6.42 -4.25
CA LYS A 86 -17.49 6.11 -4.56
C LYS A 86 -17.65 5.48 -5.95
N PRO A 87 -18.64 4.60 -6.16
CA PRO A 87 -18.84 3.92 -7.45
C PRO A 87 -19.07 4.87 -8.65
N ASP A 88 -19.58 6.07 -8.40
CA ASP A 88 -19.85 7.11 -9.40
C ASP A 88 -18.73 8.16 -9.51
N ALA A 89 -17.65 8.01 -8.78
CA ALA A 89 -16.50 8.93 -8.83
C ALA A 89 -15.88 8.96 -10.23
N ARG A 90 -15.79 10.15 -10.81
CA ARG A 90 -15.13 10.36 -12.11
C ARG A 90 -13.60 10.40 -12.01
N HIS A 91 -13.11 10.77 -10.85
CA HIS A 91 -11.67 10.88 -10.53
C HIS A 91 -11.41 10.32 -9.15
N SER A 92 -10.23 9.73 -8.97
CA SER A 92 -9.76 9.26 -7.67
C SER A 92 -8.35 9.77 -7.38
N ASN A 93 -8.04 9.91 -6.09
CA ASN A 93 -6.67 10.26 -5.69
C ASN A 93 -5.70 9.16 -6.14
N GLY A 94 -4.60 9.56 -6.78
CA GLY A 94 -3.57 8.63 -7.22
C GLY A 94 -3.87 7.91 -8.55
N GLU A 95 -4.86 8.33 -9.34
CA GLU A 95 -5.16 7.71 -10.64
C GLU A 95 -4.12 8.00 -11.72
N THR A 96 -3.33 9.05 -11.56
CA THR A 96 -2.24 9.40 -12.48
C THR A 96 -0.90 8.87 -11.96
N TRP A 97 0.10 8.78 -12.84
CA TRP A 97 1.47 8.48 -12.42
C TRP A 97 1.99 9.56 -11.47
N HIS A 98 2.43 9.15 -10.29
CA HIS A 98 2.94 10.03 -9.24
C HIS A 98 3.99 9.30 -8.41
N ALA A 99 4.69 10.06 -7.58
CA ALA A 99 5.52 9.56 -6.51
C ALA A 99 4.97 10.08 -5.18
N ASP A 100 4.87 9.21 -4.18
CA ASP A 100 4.33 9.56 -2.87
C ASP A 100 5.31 10.45 -2.10
N ILE A 101 4.87 11.71 -1.83
CA ILE A 101 5.52 12.63 -0.85
C ILE A 101 7.03 12.81 -1.03
N THR A 102 7.54 12.72 -2.26
CA THR A 102 8.95 12.97 -2.57
C THR A 102 9.35 14.45 -2.47
N CYS A 103 8.39 15.34 -2.27
CA CYS A 103 8.61 16.78 -2.08
C CYS A 103 9.04 17.17 -0.66
N GLU A 104 9.01 16.26 0.31
CA GLU A 104 9.46 16.50 1.67
C GLU A 104 10.99 16.45 1.77
N GLU A 105 11.56 17.25 2.68
CA GLU A 105 13.00 17.22 2.98
C GLU A 105 13.45 15.82 3.45
N VAL A 106 12.60 15.16 4.26
CA VAL A 106 12.78 13.78 4.69
C VAL A 106 11.54 13.00 4.24
N PRO A 107 11.56 12.41 3.04
CA PRO A 107 10.40 11.69 2.52
C PRO A 107 10.17 10.38 3.27
N PRO A 108 8.92 9.91 3.37
CA PRO A 108 8.61 8.61 3.95
C PRO A 108 9.29 7.50 3.16
N ARG A 109 9.78 6.48 3.87
CA ARG A 109 10.52 5.35 3.29
C ARG A 109 9.65 4.46 2.41
N ALA A 110 8.39 4.30 2.79
CA ALA A 110 7.43 3.42 2.12
C ALA A 110 6.00 3.85 2.42
N SER A 111 5.08 3.47 1.56
CA SER A 111 3.64 3.56 1.77
C SER A 111 3.07 2.16 2.02
N LEU A 112 2.19 2.03 3.02
CA LEU A 112 1.46 0.80 3.31
C LEU A 112 0.00 0.98 2.92
N LEU A 113 -0.42 0.29 1.85
CA LEU A 113 -1.79 0.33 1.35
C LEU A 113 -2.55 -0.94 1.76
N TYR A 114 -3.69 -0.77 2.42
CA TYR A 114 -4.61 -1.84 2.74
C TYR A 114 -5.92 -1.68 1.97
N LEU A 115 -6.22 -2.65 1.11
CA LEU A 115 -7.43 -2.68 0.29
C LEU A 115 -8.50 -3.51 0.99
N THR A 116 -9.58 -2.90 1.45
CA THR A 116 -10.70 -3.55 2.14
C THR A 116 -11.82 -3.98 1.20
N CYS A 117 -11.97 -3.28 0.08
CA CYS A 117 -13.02 -3.58 -0.90
C CYS A 117 -12.49 -3.29 -2.30
N LEU A 118 -12.63 -4.26 -3.20
CA LEU A 118 -12.43 -4.08 -4.63
C LEU A 118 -13.80 -4.23 -5.29
N LEU A 119 -14.31 -3.17 -5.91
CA LEU A 119 -15.53 -3.21 -6.71
C LEU A 119 -15.21 -3.93 -8.03
N TYR A 120 -15.39 -5.25 -8.06
CA TYR A 120 -15.20 -6.07 -9.26
C TYR A 120 -16.31 -5.92 -10.31
N THR A 121 -17.34 -5.13 -10.02
CA THR A 121 -18.55 -5.06 -10.86
C THR A 121 -18.46 -4.11 -12.04
N SER A 122 -17.37 -3.36 -12.18
CA SER A 122 -17.15 -2.53 -13.37
C SER A 122 -15.68 -2.63 -13.79
N PRO A 123 -15.37 -2.94 -15.04
CA PRO A 123 -14.00 -2.87 -15.52
C PRO A 123 -13.49 -1.44 -15.30
N SER A 124 -12.34 -1.31 -14.68
CA SER A 124 -11.67 -0.02 -14.50
C SER A 124 -11.61 0.70 -15.86
N PRO A 125 -11.77 2.02 -15.92
CA PRO A 125 -11.53 2.78 -17.15
C PRO A 125 -10.17 2.46 -17.78
N ARG A 126 -9.21 2.06 -16.97
CA ARG A 126 -7.87 1.61 -17.38
C ARG A 126 -7.92 0.25 -18.09
N ASP A 127 -8.81 -0.67 -17.71
CA ASP A 127 -8.98 -1.98 -18.33
C ASP A 127 -9.74 -1.86 -19.67
N ARG A 128 -10.63 -0.88 -19.81
CA ARG A 128 -11.28 -0.56 -21.10
C ARG A 128 -10.30 -0.05 -22.17
N GLN A 129 -9.20 0.59 -21.79
CA GLN A 129 -8.18 1.02 -22.75
C GLN A 129 -7.36 -0.16 -23.29
N LYS A 130 -7.13 -1.21 -22.50
CA LYS A 130 -6.42 -2.42 -22.95
C LYS A 130 -7.24 -3.27 -23.93
N SER A 131 -8.58 -3.24 -23.85
CA SER A 131 -9.45 -3.99 -24.75
C SER A 131 -9.63 -3.36 -26.14
N ARG A 132 -9.03 -2.19 -26.39
CA ARG A 132 -9.09 -1.48 -27.69
C ARG A 132 -7.82 -1.59 -28.52
N MET A 133 -6.91 -2.50 -28.20
CA MET A 133 -5.87 -2.84 -29.17
C MET A 133 -6.51 -3.58 -30.35
N PRO A 134 -6.44 -3.07 -31.58
CA PRO A 134 -6.88 -3.81 -32.74
C PRO A 134 -6.02 -5.07 -32.83
N SER A 135 -6.67 -6.23 -32.94
CA SER A 135 -6.00 -7.44 -33.38
C SER A 135 -5.48 -7.13 -34.78
N SER A 136 -4.18 -6.96 -34.93
CA SER A 136 -3.53 -6.95 -36.24
C SER A 136 -3.76 -8.30 -36.87
N ALA A 137 -4.48 -8.31 -38.00
CA ALA A 137 -4.58 -9.42 -38.91
C ALA A 137 -3.22 -9.81 -39.47
#